data_c3ea5197659b59d463b7064a0f68836d
#
_entry.id   c3ea5197659b59d463b7064a0f68836d
#
_cell.length_a   1.000
_cell.length_b   1.000
_cell.length_c   1.000
_cell.angle_alpha   90.00
_cell.angle_beta   90.00
_cell.angle_gamma   90.00
#
_symmetry.space_group_name_H-M   'P 1'
#
loop_
_entity.id
_entity.type
_entity.pdbx_description
1 polymer ?
#
loop_
_entity_poly.entity_id
_entity_poly.type
_entity_poly.pdbx_seq_one_letter_code
_entity_poly.pdbx_strand_id
1 'polypeptide(L)'
;LRLIQVQRLGSDFTFMNDIGALCEEKASLEVIQLILGGKNTYLGCKTTLQGRESSLNADTAYIVGGDGRLDMNYVAVHEGKKTQSNMQAGGVLRDHAFKLYRGTIDFKWGAKGAVGNEKEDVLLLSNDVVNQTIPLILCAEEDVEGNHGATIGKLDDELLFYLESRGMNLSL
;
A
#
# COMPACT_ATOMS: atom_id res chain seq x y z
N LEU A 1 6.40 13.77 -11.44
CA LEU A 1 7.48 13.44 -10.51
C LEU A 1 7.42 11.94 -10.22
N ARG A 2 8.59 11.27 -10.21
CA ARG A 2 8.73 9.87 -9.74
C ARG A 2 9.65 9.87 -8.54
N LEU A 3 9.23 9.26 -7.44
CA LEU A 3 9.99 9.03 -6.22
C LEU A 3 10.17 7.53 -6.03
N ILE A 4 11.41 7.06 -5.99
CA ILE A 4 11.74 5.66 -5.72
C ILE A 4 12.48 5.61 -4.39
N GLN A 5 11.97 4.84 -3.45
CA GLN A 5 12.55 4.68 -2.12
C GLN A 5 12.77 3.20 -1.81
N VAL A 6 14.00 2.86 -1.47
CA VAL A 6 14.36 1.51 -0.99
C VAL A 6 14.85 1.63 0.44
N GLN A 7 14.10 1.02 1.35
CA GLN A 7 14.47 0.92 2.76
C GLN A 7 15.01 -0.49 3.04
N ARG A 8 16.27 -0.55 3.49
CA ARG A 8 16.92 -1.78 3.94
C ARG A 8 17.65 -1.50 5.25
N LEU A 9 16.94 -1.67 6.36
CA LEU A 9 17.46 -1.40 7.70
C LEU A 9 17.52 -2.68 8.53
N GLY A 10 18.47 -2.72 9.47
CA GLY A 10 18.57 -3.81 10.42
C GLY A 10 17.41 -3.81 11.43
N SER A 11 17.24 -4.95 12.10
CA SER A 11 16.13 -5.22 13.03
C SER A 11 16.04 -4.29 14.26
N ASP A 12 17.05 -3.47 14.51
CA ASP A 12 17.10 -2.56 15.67
C ASP A 12 16.69 -1.12 15.32
N PHE A 13 16.46 -0.83 14.04
CA PHE A 13 16.17 0.52 13.57
C PHE A 13 14.68 0.78 13.44
N THR A 14 14.28 1.99 13.84
CA THR A 14 12.96 2.56 13.53
C THR A 14 13.11 3.52 12.36
N PHE A 15 12.23 3.37 11.37
CA PHE A 15 12.16 4.22 10.20
C PHE A 15 10.81 4.94 10.14
N MET A 16 10.85 6.23 9.87
CA MET A 16 9.66 7.05 9.66
C MET A 16 9.84 7.88 8.38
N ASN A 17 8.83 7.84 7.53
CA ASN A 17 8.77 8.63 6.31
C ASN A 17 7.35 9.13 6.08
N ASP A 18 7.20 10.40 5.73
CA ASP A 18 5.90 10.99 5.39
C ASP A 18 6.04 11.83 4.13
N ILE A 19 5.18 11.58 3.15
CA ILE A 19 5.15 12.26 1.85
C ILE A 19 3.87 13.09 1.78
N GLY A 20 4.02 14.40 1.68
CA GLY A 20 2.93 15.33 1.36
C GLY A 20 3.08 15.86 -0.06
N ALA A 21 2.01 15.76 -0.87
CA ALA A 21 2.04 16.24 -2.25
C ALA A 21 0.76 16.97 -2.65
N LEU A 22 0.92 17.98 -3.49
CA LEU A 22 -0.15 18.69 -4.18
C LEU A 22 0.08 18.55 -5.68
N CYS A 23 -0.90 17.99 -6.39
CA CYS A 23 -0.86 17.82 -7.83
C CYS A 23 -1.76 18.84 -8.53
N GLU A 24 -1.15 19.76 -9.26
CA GLU A 24 -1.83 20.74 -10.10
C GLU A 24 -2.34 20.11 -11.39
N GLU A 25 -2.89 20.92 -12.30
CA GLU A 25 -3.49 20.44 -13.55
C GLU A 25 -2.52 19.54 -14.34
N LYS A 26 -3.00 18.34 -14.67
CA LYS A 26 -2.26 17.27 -15.40
C LYS A 26 -0.94 16.83 -14.76
N ALA A 27 -0.70 17.23 -13.51
CA ALA A 27 0.47 16.77 -12.79
C ALA A 27 0.31 15.29 -12.39
N SER A 28 1.43 14.56 -12.39
CA SER A 28 1.48 13.16 -12.00
C SER A 28 2.53 12.95 -10.92
N LEU A 29 2.15 12.26 -9.84
CA LEU A 29 3.05 11.75 -8.83
C LEU A 29 3.08 10.22 -8.89
N GLU A 30 4.26 9.66 -8.96
CA GLU A 30 4.50 8.23 -8.83
C GLU A 30 5.43 7.98 -7.64
N VAL A 31 4.99 7.17 -6.69
CA VAL A 31 5.73 6.77 -5.50
C VAL A 31 5.93 5.27 -5.54
N ILE A 32 7.19 4.82 -5.54
CA ILE A 32 7.53 3.40 -5.49
C ILE A 32 8.36 3.17 -4.23
N GLN A 33 7.86 2.32 -3.33
CA GLN A 33 8.52 2.02 -2.07
C GLN A 33 8.81 0.53 -1.94
N LEU A 34 10.04 0.19 -1.59
CA LEU A 34 10.46 -1.17 -1.27
C LEU A 34 10.98 -1.21 0.17
N ILE A 35 10.30 -1.96 1.04
CA ILE A 35 10.57 -2.04 2.47
C ILE A 35 11.12 -3.43 2.81
N LEU A 36 12.39 -3.47 3.17
CA LEU A 36 13.14 -4.71 3.40
C LEU A 36 13.79 -4.69 4.80
N GLY A 37 12.98 -4.74 5.86
CA GLY A 37 13.46 -4.81 7.22
C GLY A 37 13.10 -3.59 8.08
N GLY A 38 13.87 -3.39 9.16
CA GLY A 38 13.56 -2.44 10.23
C GLY A 38 12.76 -3.10 11.36
N LYS A 39 12.90 -2.56 12.58
CA LYS A 39 12.10 -2.97 13.74
C LYS A 39 10.70 -2.39 13.68
N ASN A 40 10.63 -1.06 13.50
CA ASN A 40 9.38 -0.35 13.31
C ASN A 40 9.50 0.53 12.07
N THR A 41 8.56 0.40 11.16
CA THR A 41 8.50 1.22 9.95
C THR A 41 7.14 1.90 9.88
N TYR A 42 7.15 3.23 9.77
CA TYR A 42 5.96 4.07 9.65
C TYR A 42 6.04 4.85 8.34
N LEU A 43 5.06 4.63 7.47
CA LEU A 43 4.98 5.29 6.16
C LEU A 43 3.70 6.10 6.06
N GLY A 44 3.82 7.36 5.66
CA GLY A 44 2.72 8.22 5.29
C GLY A 44 2.85 8.69 3.85
N CYS A 45 1.72 8.76 3.15
CA CYS A 45 1.64 9.41 1.85
C CYS A 45 0.27 10.06 1.69
N LYS A 46 0.24 11.39 1.75
CA LYS A 46 -0.98 12.15 1.48
C LYS A 46 -0.81 12.98 0.22
N THR A 47 -1.60 12.70 -0.80
CA THR A 47 -1.59 13.42 -2.06
C THR A 47 -2.93 14.09 -2.30
N THR A 48 -2.93 15.41 -2.51
CA THR A 48 -4.10 16.17 -2.94
C THR A 48 -4.04 16.36 -4.45
N LEU A 49 -5.00 15.77 -5.15
CA LEU A 49 -5.19 15.88 -6.60
C LEU A 49 -6.10 17.08 -6.88
N GLN A 50 -5.51 18.28 -6.81
CA GLN A 50 -6.24 19.56 -6.90
C GLN A 50 -6.57 19.93 -8.35
N GLY A 51 -5.62 19.70 -9.24
CA GLY A 51 -5.79 20.08 -10.64
C GLY A 51 -6.53 19.04 -11.44
N ARG A 52 -7.23 19.51 -12.49
CA ARG A 52 -7.90 18.64 -13.44
C ARG A 52 -6.93 17.63 -14.06
N GLU A 53 -7.38 16.37 -14.18
CA GLU A 53 -6.60 15.29 -14.81
C GLU A 53 -5.25 15.01 -14.10
N SER A 54 -5.09 15.43 -12.85
CA SER A 54 -3.92 15.05 -12.06
C SER A 54 -4.01 13.61 -11.56
N SER A 55 -2.86 13.00 -11.28
CA SER A 55 -2.83 11.58 -10.93
C SER A 55 -1.81 11.21 -9.85
N LEU A 56 -2.13 10.15 -9.10
CA LEU A 56 -1.27 9.47 -8.15
C LEU A 56 -1.16 7.99 -8.51
N ASN A 57 0.08 7.47 -8.57
CA ASN A 57 0.35 6.04 -8.47
C ASN A 57 1.28 5.81 -7.27
N ALA A 58 0.85 5.00 -6.32
CA ALA A 58 1.63 4.66 -5.14
C ALA A 58 1.73 3.13 -5.02
N ASP A 59 2.92 2.60 -5.29
CA ASP A 59 3.22 1.17 -5.24
C ASP A 59 4.18 0.89 -4.08
N THR A 60 3.76 0.02 -3.16
CA THR A 60 4.57 -0.38 -2.02
C THR A 60 4.72 -1.89 -1.97
N ALA A 61 5.97 -2.35 -2.00
CA ALA A 61 6.30 -3.75 -1.75
C ALA A 61 7.05 -3.89 -0.43
N TYR A 62 6.74 -4.94 0.34
CA TYR A 62 7.34 -5.13 1.65
C TYR A 62 7.59 -6.60 2.01
N ILE A 63 8.62 -6.81 2.85
CA ILE A 63 8.85 -8.07 3.57
C ILE A 63 9.06 -7.71 5.04
N VAL A 64 8.20 -8.22 5.92
CA VAL A 64 8.28 -7.99 7.37
C VAL A 64 8.37 -9.34 8.08
N GLY A 65 9.38 -9.49 8.93
CA GLY A 65 9.61 -10.71 9.70
C GLY A 65 10.08 -10.44 11.12
N GLY A 66 10.29 -11.50 11.89
CA GLY A 66 10.58 -11.39 13.33
C GLY A 66 9.46 -10.69 14.09
N ASP A 67 9.81 -9.79 14.98
CA ASP A 67 8.87 -8.90 15.70
C ASP A 67 8.68 -7.55 15.00
N GLY A 68 8.98 -7.48 13.70
CA GLY A 68 8.92 -6.27 12.90
C GLY A 68 7.50 -5.70 12.78
N ARG A 69 7.40 -4.37 12.77
CA ARG A 69 6.13 -3.64 12.63
C ARG A 69 6.17 -2.73 11.42
N LEU A 70 5.13 -2.82 10.59
CA LEU A 70 4.92 -1.92 9.45
C LEU A 70 3.55 -1.25 9.58
N ASP A 71 3.54 0.07 9.65
CA ASP A 71 2.32 0.89 9.66
C ASP A 71 2.35 1.83 8.45
N MET A 72 1.35 1.72 7.59
CA MET A 72 1.21 2.52 6.37
C MET A 72 -0.11 3.28 6.39
N ASN A 73 -0.07 4.58 6.04
CA ASN A 73 -1.26 5.44 5.95
C ASN A 73 -1.22 6.23 4.65
N TYR A 74 -1.97 5.79 3.66
CA TYR A 74 -2.01 6.41 2.34
C TYR A 74 -3.35 7.08 2.09
N VAL A 75 -3.31 8.33 1.64
CA VAL A 75 -4.50 9.15 1.44
C VAL A 75 -4.44 9.84 0.08
N ALA A 76 -5.39 9.54 -0.78
CA ALA A 76 -5.62 10.25 -2.03
C ALA A 76 -6.85 11.16 -1.89
N VAL A 77 -6.65 12.47 -1.93
CA VAL A 77 -7.74 13.46 -1.87
C VAL A 77 -7.99 13.96 -3.30
N HIS A 78 -9.19 13.69 -3.82
CA HIS A 78 -9.63 14.14 -5.13
C HIS A 78 -10.43 15.42 -5.02
N GLU A 79 -9.88 16.55 -5.49
CA GLU A 79 -10.55 17.87 -5.56
C GLU A 79 -10.81 18.26 -7.01
N GLY A 80 -9.91 17.91 -7.92
CA GLY A 80 -10.02 18.23 -9.34
C GLY A 80 -10.90 17.26 -10.11
N LYS A 81 -11.38 17.72 -11.28
CA LYS A 81 -12.18 16.86 -12.19
C LYS A 81 -11.29 15.85 -12.89
N LYS A 82 -11.81 14.62 -13.10
CA LYS A 82 -11.14 13.55 -13.85
C LYS A 82 -9.77 13.18 -13.28
N THR A 83 -9.59 13.34 -11.99
CA THR A 83 -8.37 12.92 -11.30
C THR A 83 -8.34 11.40 -11.13
N GLN A 84 -7.13 10.83 -11.02
CA GLN A 84 -6.96 9.40 -10.90
C GLN A 84 -6.00 9.06 -9.75
N SER A 85 -6.34 8.07 -8.95
CA SER A 85 -5.43 7.50 -7.97
C SER A 85 -5.41 5.98 -8.03
N ASN A 86 -4.20 5.40 -7.98
CA ASN A 86 -3.99 3.98 -7.78
C ASN A 86 -3.03 3.80 -6.61
N MET A 87 -3.47 3.14 -5.57
CA MET A 87 -2.66 2.80 -4.41
C MET A 87 -2.59 1.28 -4.30
N GLN A 88 -1.40 0.73 -4.45
CA GLN A 88 -1.19 -0.70 -4.37
C GLN A 88 -0.15 -1.02 -3.30
N ALA A 89 -0.48 -1.91 -2.38
CA ALA A 89 0.43 -2.45 -1.39
C ALA A 89 0.49 -3.97 -1.54
N GLY A 90 1.69 -4.53 -1.55
CA GLY A 90 1.84 -5.97 -1.64
C GLY A 90 3.06 -6.46 -0.88
N GLY A 91 2.94 -7.61 -0.20
CA GLY A 91 4.08 -8.10 0.53
C GLY A 91 3.89 -9.41 1.27
N VAL A 92 4.94 -9.73 2.00
CA VAL A 92 5.08 -10.98 2.72
C VAL A 92 5.25 -10.68 4.21
N LEU A 93 4.50 -11.40 5.04
CA LEU A 93 4.58 -11.34 6.48
C LEU A 93 4.95 -12.72 7.04
N ARG A 94 5.91 -12.78 7.96
CA ARG A 94 6.34 -14.01 8.61
C ARG A 94 6.64 -13.80 10.10
N ASP A 95 6.85 -14.89 10.79
CA ASP A 95 7.15 -14.94 12.23
C ASP A 95 6.03 -14.29 13.06
N HIS A 96 6.32 -13.28 13.87
CA HIS A 96 5.37 -12.52 14.69
C HIS A 96 5.12 -11.10 14.13
N ALA A 97 5.37 -10.91 12.83
CA ALA A 97 5.25 -9.61 12.19
C ALA A 97 3.87 -8.98 12.37
N PHE A 98 3.85 -7.67 12.57
CA PHE A 98 2.65 -6.86 12.62
C PHE A 98 2.61 -5.91 11.43
N LYS A 99 1.50 -5.88 10.69
CA LYS A 99 1.25 -4.89 9.64
C LYS A 99 -0.11 -4.23 9.84
N LEU A 100 -0.15 -2.90 9.73
CA LEU A 100 -1.36 -2.10 9.60
C LEU A 100 -1.27 -1.28 8.31
N TYR A 101 -2.24 -1.45 7.42
CA TYR A 101 -2.42 -0.62 6.24
C TYR A 101 -3.74 0.15 6.34
N ARG A 102 -3.68 1.45 6.15
CA ARG A 102 -4.83 2.34 6.04
C ARG A 102 -4.75 3.02 4.69
N GLY A 103 -5.69 2.72 3.83
CA GLY A 103 -5.87 3.36 2.54
C GLY A 103 -7.13 4.22 2.53
N THR A 104 -7.01 5.47 2.11
CA THR A 104 -8.15 6.38 2.04
C THR A 104 -8.24 7.01 0.68
N ILE A 105 -9.40 6.88 0.04
CA ILE A 105 -9.79 7.61 -1.16
C ILE A 105 -10.86 8.61 -0.74
N ASP A 106 -10.60 9.91 -0.90
CA ASP A 106 -11.49 10.97 -0.46
C ASP A 106 -11.91 11.84 -1.65
N PHE A 107 -13.14 11.60 -2.16
CA PHE A 107 -13.72 12.38 -3.25
C PHE A 107 -14.45 13.60 -2.70
N LYS A 108 -13.88 14.78 -2.93
CA LYS A 108 -14.47 16.06 -2.54
C LYS A 108 -15.56 16.50 -3.53
N TRP A 109 -16.43 17.36 -3.07
CA TRP A 109 -17.40 18.01 -3.93
C TRP A 109 -16.71 18.72 -5.10
N GLY A 110 -17.18 18.45 -6.32
CA GLY A 110 -16.60 18.99 -7.54
C GLY A 110 -15.60 18.09 -8.27
N ALA A 111 -15.20 16.94 -7.69
CA ALA A 111 -14.27 15.98 -8.27
C ALA A 111 -14.87 15.10 -9.38
N LYS A 112 -15.76 15.66 -10.20
CA LYS A 112 -16.51 14.93 -11.24
C LYS A 112 -15.61 14.12 -12.17
N GLY A 113 -15.98 12.85 -12.40
CA GLY A 113 -15.26 11.92 -13.26
C GLY A 113 -13.94 11.43 -12.63
N ALA A 114 -13.75 11.61 -11.32
CA ALA A 114 -12.59 11.08 -10.63
C ALA A 114 -12.70 9.56 -10.43
N VAL A 115 -11.54 8.88 -10.50
CA VAL A 115 -11.42 7.43 -10.31
C VAL A 115 -10.34 7.16 -9.27
N GLY A 116 -10.67 6.37 -8.25
CA GLY A 116 -9.73 5.96 -7.22
C GLY A 116 -9.75 4.45 -7.03
N ASN A 117 -8.56 3.84 -7.03
CA ASN A 117 -8.40 2.41 -6.81
C ASN A 117 -7.40 2.17 -5.67
N GLU A 118 -7.75 1.22 -4.81
CA GLU A 118 -6.89 0.70 -3.76
C GLU A 118 -6.84 -0.82 -3.86
N LYS A 119 -5.64 -1.38 -3.82
CA LYS A 119 -5.45 -2.82 -3.83
C LYS A 119 -4.38 -3.25 -2.85
N GLU A 120 -4.64 -4.35 -2.13
CA GLU A 120 -3.67 -4.97 -1.27
C GLU A 120 -3.57 -6.48 -1.53
N ASP A 121 -2.32 -6.98 -1.68
CA ASP A 121 -2.04 -8.41 -1.82
C ASP A 121 -1.03 -8.83 -0.74
N VAL A 122 -1.43 -9.70 0.19
CA VAL A 122 -0.61 -10.12 1.34
C VAL A 122 -0.46 -11.62 1.40
N LEU A 123 0.79 -12.09 1.46
CA LEU A 123 1.12 -13.48 1.72
C LEU A 123 1.55 -13.65 3.19
N LEU A 124 0.86 -14.52 3.92
CA LEU A 124 1.15 -14.85 5.30
C LEU A 124 1.90 -16.18 5.36
N LEU A 125 3.14 -16.17 5.84
CA LEU A 125 3.99 -17.36 5.95
C LEU A 125 4.00 -17.99 7.35
N SER A 126 3.43 -17.31 8.36
CA SER A 126 3.37 -17.80 9.74
C SER A 126 1.98 -17.59 10.34
N ASN A 127 1.64 -18.40 11.35
CA ASN A 127 0.34 -18.32 12.02
C ASN A 127 0.22 -17.15 13.00
N ASP A 128 1.34 -16.69 13.54
CA ASP A 128 1.40 -15.67 14.59
C ASP A 128 1.50 -14.24 14.03
N VAL A 129 1.37 -14.10 12.71
CA VAL A 129 1.33 -12.81 12.03
C VAL A 129 0.05 -12.06 12.36
N VAL A 130 0.16 -10.76 12.61
CA VAL A 130 -0.99 -9.85 12.72
C VAL A 130 -1.05 -8.96 11.48
N ASN A 131 -2.07 -9.17 10.66
CA ASN A 131 -2.34 -8.37 9.47
C ASN A 131 -3.65 -7.59 9.65
N GLN A 132 -3.58 -6.27 9.56
CA GLN A 132 -4.73 -5.37 9.63
C GLN A 132 -4.78 -4.47 8.42
N THR A 133 -5.98 -4.34 7.83
CA THR A 133 -6.25 -3.49 6.67
C THR A 133 -7.52 -2.70 6.92
N ILE A 134 -7.45 -1.39 6.74
CA ILE A 134 -8.56 -0.46 6.96
C ILE A 134 -8.73 0.40 5.70
N PRO A 135 -9.45 -0.10 4.69
CA PRO A 135 -9.81 0.71 3.52
C PRO A 135 -10.92 1.70 3.87
N LEU A 136 -10.84 2.91 3.32
CA LEU A 136 -11.85 3.95 3.53
C LEU A 136 -12.10 4.71 2.22
N ILE A 137 -13.35 4.76 1.79
CA ILE A 137 -13.79 5.60 0.68
C ILE A 137 -14.77 6.64 1.21
N LEU A 138 -14.35 7.91 1.15
CA LEU A 138 -15.19 9.06 1.48
C LEU A 138 -15.70 9.67 0.17
N CYS A 139 -17.00 9.84 0.05
CA CYS A 139 -17.63 10.25 -1.20
C CYS A 139 -18.60 11.41 -0.98
N ALA A 140 -18.20 12.61 -1.42
CA ALA A 140 -19.03 13.80 -1.42
C ALA A 140 -19.47 14.22 -2.84
N GLU A 141 -19.09 13.47 -3.88
CA GLU A 141 -19.44 13.69 -5.29
C GLU A 141 -20.10 12.42 -5.84
N GLU A 142 -21.15 12.54 -6.64
CA GLU A 142 -21.89 11.40 -7.18
C GLU A 142 -21.26 10.82 -8.45
N ASP A 143 -20.62 11.66 -9.27
CA ASP A 143 -20.00 11.27 -10.55
C ASP A 143 -18.54 10.86 -10.34
N VAL A 144 -18.32 9.78 -9.59
CA VAL A 144 -16.99 9.24 -9.28
C VAL A 144 -17.01 7.71 -9.22
N GLU A 145 -15.83 7.11 -9.35
CA GLU A 145 -15.64 5.66 -9.23
C GLU A 145 -14.57 5.38 -8.16
N GLY A 146 -14.95 4.66 -7.11
CA GLY A 146 -14.07 4.25 -6.03
C GLY A 146 -14.07 2.74 -5.84
N ASN A 147 -12.90 2.11 -5.95
CA ASN A 147 -12.75 0.67 -5.81
C ASN A 147 -11.70 0.33 -4.76
N HIS A 148 -11.96 -0.71 -3.97
CA HIS A 148 -10.94 -1.31 -3.14
C HIS A 148 -10.99 -2.85 -3.25
N GLY A 149 -9.82 -3.49 -3.09
CA GLY A 149 -9.71 -4.94 -3.06
C GLY A 149 -8.55 -5.38 -2.18
N ALA A 150 -8.73 -6.50 -1.47
CA ALA A 150 -7.67 -7.10 -0.69
C ALA A 150 -7.64 -8.61 -0.92
N THR A 151 -6.45 -9.14 -1.18
CA THR A 151 -6.18 -10.58 -1.23
C THR A 151 -5.22 -10.92 -0.10
N ILE A 152 -5.70 -11.69 0.87
CA ILE A 152 -4.90 -12.11 2.01
C ILE A 152 -4.93 -13.64 2.02
N GLY A 153 -3.76 -14.27 1.84
CA GLY A 153 -3.67 -15.70 1.72
C GLY A 153 -2.50 -16.29 2.48
N LYS A 154 -2.62 -17.58 2.78
CA LYS A 154 -1.53 -18.44 3.21
C LYS A 154 -1.24 -19.45 2.12
N LEU A 155 -0.01 -19.93 2.06
CA LEU A 155 0.28 -21.13 1.28
C LEU A 155 -0.40 -22.31 1.99
N ASP A 156 -1.25 -23.02 1.28
CA ASP A 156 -1.82 -24.26 1.79
C ASP A 156 -0.81 -25.43 1.66
N ASP A 157 -1.05 -26.49 2.39
CA ASP A 157 -0.14 -27.65 2.42
C ASP A 157 0.00 -28.33 1.04
N GLU A 158 -1.02 -28.28 0.21
CA GLU A 158 -1.01 -28.85 -1.14
C GLU A 158 -0.08 -28.04 -2.06
N LEU A 159 -0.17 -26.72 -2.00
CA LEU A 159 0.72 -25.82 -2.76
C LEU A 159 2.16 -25.92 -2.27
N LEU A 160 2.38 -26.02 -0.95
CA LEU A 160 3.70 -26.24 -0.37
C LEU A 160 4.29 -27.55 -0.89
N PHE A 161 3.54 -28.67 -0.81
CA PHE A 161 3.96 -29.95 -1.34
C PHE A 161 4.27 -29.90 -2.85
N TYR A 162 3.45 -29.21 -3.63
CA TYR A 162 3.72 -29.00 -5.06
C TYR A 162 5.03 -28.29 -5.30
N LEU A 163 5.32 -27.20 -4.59
CA LEU A 163 6.56 -26.44 -4.71
C LEU A 163 7.78 -27.28 -4.31
N GLU A 164 7.70 -28.03 -3.21
CA GLU A 164 8.76 -28.97 -2.78
C GLU A 164 9.00 -30.05 -3.83
N SER A 165 7.95 -30.62 -4.41
CA SER A 165 8.05 -31.64 -5.47
C SER A 165 8.74 -31.11 -6.74
N ARG A 166 8.77 -29.78 -6.93
CA ARG A 166 9.48 -29.09 -7.99
C ARG A 166 10.89 -28.66 -7.60
N GLY A 167 11.37 -29.06 -6.43
CA GLY A 167 12.75 -28.80 -5.97
C GLY A 167 12.94 -27.47 -5.27
N MET A 168 11.86 -26.77 -4.89
CA MET A 168 11.98 -25.60 -4.04
C MET A 168 12.23 -26.05 -2.60
N ASN A 169 13.32 -25.58 -2.00
CA ASN A 169 13.58 -25.79 -0.58
C ASN A 169 12.81 -24.77 0.22
N LEU A 170 11.82 -25.22 0.99
CA LEU A 170 10.98 -24.35 1.82
C LEU A 170 11.55 -24.12 3.24
N SER A 171 12.81 -24.46 3.48
CA SER A 171 13.51 -24.01 4.69
C SER A 171 13.76 -22.50 4.59
N LEU A 172 12.77 -21.74 5.05
CA LEU A 172 12.82 -20.28 5.22
C LEU A 172 13.35 -19.94 6.61
#